data_8bf599aad6cd61b1256babb14fc998c5
#
_entry.id   8bf599aad6cd61b1256babb14fc998c5
#
_cell.length_a   1.000
_cell.length_b   1.000
_cell.length_c   1.000
_cell.angle_alpha   90.00
_cell.angle_beta   90.00
_cell.angle_gamma   90.00
#
_symmetry.space_group_name_H-M   'P 1'
#
loop_
_entity.id
_entity.type
_entity.pdbx_description
1 polymer ?
#
loop_
_entity_poly.entity_id
_entity_poly.type
_entity_poly.pdbx_seq_one_letter_code
_entity_poly.pdbx_strand_id
1 'polypeptide(L)'
;LHFYLHLPQTIGLFVVGLIGVALLSSVWSGVLSHPRIFRDAFRFRRGGTKRLEEADLHNRLSVWGLPFHIVVPLTGAILGLSTLVLGILAMAAFDGDMARAGEVVGGPRVEANDAPMALPDIVPLVDGLKADHPDAKVARLGIRSVGTKGQWVQVDLATADDLTVTDRYIFDGEGAYLGSRGFSDGSLGNQVIGALGPLHFGWWGAGVWAGLVKASYVLLGFALTVITSSGVAIWIARRKAKGKPVPGWEKAWTGAVWGQPLAYAGVALAALAGLHVPEVALYLLLCAAAFVPAFFVPALTLSRMLRIASAVAIVLVVAVHVGVHGLFPADGMAVFINLLLLLAAGLLAGSVGNLLGALSGRRPAGVPAE
;
A
#
# COMPACT_ATOMS: atom_id res chain seq x y z
N LEU A 1 -2.21 9.18 -1.18
CA LEU A 1 -1.57 9.02 -2.51
C LEU A 1 -2.01 7.75 -3.22
N HIS A 2 -1.81 6.58 -2.62
CA HIS A 2 -2.04 5.29 -3.27
C HIS A 2 -3.49 5.09 -3.74
N PHE A 3 -4.50 5.57 -3.00
CA PHE A 3 -5.90 5.26 -3.29
C PHE A 3 -6.36 5.81 -4.65
N TYR A 4 -6.10 7.08 -4.96
CA TYR A 4 -6.49 7.70 -6.24
C TYR A 4 -5.50 8.76 -6.75
N LEU A 5 -4.27 8.79 -6.24
CA LEU A 5 -3.19 9.68 -6.66
C LEU A 5 -3.55 11.19 -6.59
N HIS A 6 -4.53 11.55 -5.76
CA HIS A 6 -5.13 12.89 -5.70
C HIS A 6 -5.71 13.43 -7.03
N LEU A 7 -5.92 12.54 -7.98
CA LEU A 7 -6.74 12.82 -9.18
C LEU A 7 -8.23 12.80 -8.82
N PRO A 8 -9.13 13.25 -9.71
CA PRO A 8 -10.54 12.96 -9.55
C PRO A 8 -10.75 11.46 -9.29
N GLN A 9 -11.54 11.11 -8.28
CA GLN A 9 -11.55 9.76 -7.68
C GLN A 9 -11.68 8.64 -8.71
N THR A 10 -12.61 8.75 -9.65
CA THR A 10 -12.83 7.73 -10.69
C THR A 10 -11.60 7.52 -11.58
N ILE A 11 -10.97 8.62 -12.01
CA ILE A 11 -9.77 8.57 -12.85
C ILE A 11 -8.60 8.00 -12.05
N GLY A 12 -8.44 8.46 -10.82
CA GLY A 12 -7.35 8.00 -9.95
C GLY A 12 -7.44 6.52 -9.63
N LEU A 13 -8.62 6.02 -9.26
CA LEU A 13 -8.86 4.59 -9.04
C LEU A 13 -8.56 3.77 -10.28
N PHE A 14 -9.01 4.23 -11.45
CA PHE A 14 -8.74 3.57 -12.71
C PHE A 14 -7.24 3.47 -13.01
N VAL A 15 -6.49 4.56 -12.83
CA VAL A 15 -5.02 4.59 -13.02
C VAL A 15 -4.33 3.64 -12.05
N VAL A 16 -4.70 3.66 -10.77
CA VAL A 16 -4.12 2.77 -9.74
C VAL A 16 -4.45 1.31 -10.05
N GLY A 17 -5.67 1.01 -10.50
CA GLY A 17 -6.06 -0.32 -10.94
C GLY A 17 -5.24 -0.82 -12.14
N LEU A 18 -4.98 0.04 -13.14
CA LEU A 18 -4.10 -0.29 -14.27
C LEU A 18 -2.65 -0.55 -13.82
N ILE A 19 -2.14 0.19 -12.83
CA ILE A 19 -0.82 -0.08 -12.24
C ILE A 19 -0.81 -1.47 -11.60
N GLY A 20 -1.89 -1.87 -10.91
CA GLY A 20 -2.07 -3.21 -10.37
C GLY A 20 -1.99 -4.30 -11.46
N VAL A 21 -2.68 -4.09 -12.59
CA VAL A 21 -2.62 -5.00 -13.76
C VAL A 21 -1.21 -5.09 -14.32
N ALA A 22 -0.53 -3.95 -14.50
CA ALA A 22 0.83 -3.90 -15.01
C ALA A 22 1.81 -4.63 -14.09
N LEU A 23 1.67 -4.46 -12.77
CA LEU A 23 2.48 -5.14 -11.77
C LEU A 23 2.23 -6.65 -11.79
N LEU A 24 0.97 -7.09 -11.82
CA LEU A 24 0.61 -8.50 -11.93
C LEU A 24 1.17 -9.13 -13.21
N SER A 25 1.05 -8.44 -14.35
CA SER A 25 1.61 -8.87 -15.63
C SER A 25 3.14 -9.00 -15.56
N SER A 26 3.81 -8.09 -14.85
CA SER A 26 5.26 -8.14 -14.65
C SER A 26 5.68 -9.35 -13.79
N VAL A 27 4.91 -9.67 -12.75
CA VAL A 27 5.14 -10.86 -11.90
C VAL A 27 5.01 -12.14 -12.74
N TRP A 28 3.91 -12.28 -13.49
CA TRP A 28 3.71 -13.45 -14.36
C TRP A 28 4.79 -13.56 -15.44
N SER A 29 5.13 -12.46 -16.11
CA SER A 29 6.20 -12.43 -17.10
C SER A 29 7.54 -12.85 -16.49
N GLY A 30 7.86 -12.41 -15.27
CA GLY A 30 9.07 -12.80 -14.56
C GLY A 30 9.13 -14.28 -14.25
N VAL A 31 8.03 -14.86 -13.75
CA VAL A 31 7.93 -16.29 -13.43
C VAL A 31 8.07 -17.14 -14.70
N LEU A 32 7.36 -16.78 -15.77
CA LEU A 32 7.34 -17.53 -17.02
C LEU A 32 8.65 -17.44 -17.80
N SER A 33 9.34 -16.30 -17.75
CA SER A 33 10.59 -16.09 -18.48
C SER A 33 11.83 -16.71 -17.82
N HIS A 34 11.72 -17.20 -16.58
CA HIS A 34 12.85 -17.74 -15.83
C HIS A 34 12.60 -19.19 -15.36
N PRO A 35 12.83 -20.21 -16.18
CA PRO A 35 12.45 -21.61 -15.88
C PRO A 35 13.05 -22.20 -14.61
N ARG A 36 14.11 -21.59 -14.08
CA ARG A 36 14.81 -22.04 -12.87
C ARG A 36 14.64 -21.12 -11.68
N ILE A 37 13.71 -20.15 -11.75
CA ILE A 37 13.55 -19.07 -10.74
C ILE A 37 13.42 -19.65 -9.32
N PHE A 38 12.58 -20.68 -9.13
CA PHE A 38 12.37 -21.29 -7.82
C PHE A 38 13.64 -21.98 -7.28
N ARG A 39 14.38 -22.68 -8.12
CA ARG A 39 15.63 -23.32 -7.73
C ARG A 39 16.71 -22.31 -7.39
N ASP A 40 16.84 -21.26 -8.19
CA ASP A 40 17.90 -20.27 -8.05
C ASP A 40 17.61 -19.31 -6.89
N ALA A 41 16.34 -19.11 -6.49
CA ALA A 41 15.94 -18.30 -5.33
C ALA A 41 16.42 -18.88 -3.97
N PHE A 42 16.74 -20.18 -3.91
CA PHE A 42 17.25 -20.85 -2.71
C PHE A 42 18.74 -21.17 -2.77
N ARG A 43 19.44 -20.82 -3.86
CA ARG A 43 20.89 -20.98 -3.98
C ARG A 43 21.61 -19.72 -3.58
N PHE A 44 22.50 -19.82 -2.59
CA PHE A 44 23.34 -18.71 -2.14
C PHE A 44 24.61 -18.64 -2.99
N ARG A 45 24.70 -17.66 -3.91
CA ARG A 45 25.91 -17.36 -4.64
C ARG A 45 26.65 -16.25 -3.92
N ARG A 46 27.75 -16.56 -3.24
CA ARG A 46 28.66 -15.58 -2.62
C ARG A 46 29.82 -15.33 -3.58
N GLY A 47 30.24 -14.05 -3.71
CA GLY A 47 31.45 -13.70 -4.48
C GLY A 47 31.22 -13.45 -5.97
N GLY A 48 30.06 -12.96 -6.37
CA GLY A 48 29.77 -12.54 -7.75
C GLY A 48 30.05 -11.03 -8.01
N THR A 49 29.81 -10.59 -9.24
CA THR A 49 29.77 -9.18 -9.55
C THR A 49 28.57 -8.53 -8.85
N LYS A 50 28.68 -7.24 -8.48
CA LYS A 50 27.59 -6.45 -7.85
C LYS A 50 26.26 -6.59 -8.61
N ARG A 51 26.32 -6.63 -9.95
CA ARG A 51 25.12 -6.86 -10.79
C ARG A 51 24.47 -8.23 -10.53
N LEU A 52 25.27 -9.25 -10.31
CA LEU A 52 24.78 -10.61 -10.05
C LEU A 52 24.13 -10.70 -8.66
N GLU A 53 24.71 -10.04 -7.69
CA GLU A 53 24.15 -9.94 -6.33
C GLU A 53 22.81 -9.20 -6.31
N GLU A 54 22.70 -8.08 -7.04
CA GLU A 54 21.45 -7.33 -7.19
C GLU A 54 20.37 -8.16 -7.90
N ALA A 55 20.72 -8.89 -8.94
CA ALA A 55 19.80 -9.79 -9.64
C ALA A 55 19.38 -10.98 -8.77
N ASP A 56 20.30 -11.56 -8.00
CA ASP A 56 20.01 -12.64 -7.05
C ASP A 56 19.07 -12.14 -5.93
N LEU A 57 19.29 -10.96 -5.37
CA LEU A 57 18.41 -10.36 -4.37
C LEU A 57 17.01 -10.12 -4.94
N HIS A 58 16.92 -9.51 -6.12
CA HIS A 58 15.67 -9.29 -6.83
C HIS A 58 14.88 -10.59 -7.01
N ASN A 59 15.52 -11.64 -7.53
CA ASN A 59 14.89 -12.94 -7.77
C ASN A 59 14.42 -13.60 -6.46
N ARG A 60 15.21 -13.53 -5.40
CA ARG A 60 14.85 -14.11 -4.10
C ARG A 60 13.65 -13.42 -3.48
N LEU A 61 13.69 -12.10 -3.38
CA LEU A 61 12.56 -11.35 -2.85
C LEU A 61 11.29 -11.59 -3.67
N SER A 62 11.43 -11.67 -5.01
CA SER A 62 10.30 -11.97 -5.91
C SER A 62 9.68 -13.33 -5.64
N VAL A 63 10.50 -14.38 -5.44
CA VAL A 63 9.99 -15.74 -5.20
C VAL A 63 9.49 -15.94 -3.77
N TRP A 64 10.20 -15.41 -2.77
CA TRP A 64 9.81 -15.60 -1.37
C TRP A 64 8.52 -14.87 -1.03
N GLY A 65 8.29 -13.71 -1.65
CA GLY A 65 7.05 -12.96 -1.50
C GLY A 65 6.00 -13.23 -2.59
N LEU A 66 6.18 -14.26 -3.44
CA LEU A 66 5.35 -14.48 -4.62
C LEU A 66 3.83 -14.52 -4.34
N PRO A 67 3.32 -15.22 -3.31
CA PRO A 67 1.90 -15.19 -2.99
C PRO A 67 1.39 -13.77 -2.73
N PHE A 68 2.12 -12.98 -1.95
CA PHE A 68 1.80 -11.59 -1.68
C PHE A 68 1.86 -10.72 -2.95
N HIS A 69 2.90 -10.93 -3.77
CA HIS A 69 3.11 -10.18 -5.01
C HIS A 69 2.09 -10.53 -6.10
N ILE A 70 1.32 -11.61 -5.95
CA ILE A 70 0.17 -11.94 -6.78
C ILE A 70 -1.10 -11.36 -6.15
N VAL A 71 -1.35 -11.65 -4.87
CA VAL A 71 -2.61 -11.30 -4.20
C VAL A 71 -2.82 -9.80 -4.13
N VAL A 72 -1.81 -9.03 -3.72
CA VAL A 72 -1.96 -7.57 -3.55
C VAL A 72 -2.21 -6.82 -4.87
N PRO A 73 -1.44 -7.05 -5.97
CA PRO A 73 -1.77 -6.43 -7.24
C PRO A 73 -3.09 -6.90 -7.84
N LEU A 74 -3.44 -8.18 -7.68
CA LEU A 74 -4.71 -8.72 -8.18
C LEU A 74 -5.90 -8.07 -7.48
N THR A 75 -5.90 -8.07 -6.16
CA THR A 75 -6.97 -7.44 -5.37
C THR A 75 -7.02 -5.94 -5.60
N GLY A 76 -5.85 -5.27 -5.68
CA GLY A 76 -5.75 -3.85 -6.00
C GLY A 76 -6.25 -3.50 -7.40
N ALA A 77 -5.99 -4.34 -8.41
CA ALA A 77 -6.53 -4.17 -9.74
C ALA A 77 -8.07 -4.28 -9.74
N ILE A 78 -8.62 -5.29 -9.08
CA ILE A 78 -10.09 -5.48 -8.99
C ILE A 78 -10.73 -4.30 -8.25
N LEU A 79 -10.18 -3.88 -7.12
CA LEU A 79 -10.68 -2.75 -6.33
C LEU A 79 -10.57 -1.43 -7.11
N GLY A 80 -9.44 -1.17 -7.76
CA GLY A 80 -9.21 0.05 -8.53
C GLY A 80 -10.04 0.12 -9.81
N LEU A 81 -10.30 -1.03 -10.46
CA LEU A 81 -11.14 -1.15 -11.66
C LEU A 81 -12.57 -1.56 -11.34
N SER A 82 -13.03 -1.40 -10.09
CA SER A 82 -14.33 -1.90 -9.62
C SER A 82 -15.51 -1.44 -10.49
N THR A 83 -15.52 -0.20 -10.97
CA THR A 83 -16.56 0.29 -11.88
C THR A 83 -16.55 -0.45 -13.22
N LEU A 84 -15.37 -0.76 -13.77
CA LEU A 84 -15.26 -1.57 -15.00
C LEU A 84 -15.69 -3.01 -14.76
N VAL A 85 -15.27 -3.60 -13.64
CA VAL A 85 -15.66 -4.96 -13.26
C VAL A 85 -17.18 -5.05 -13.07
N LEU A 86 -17.78 -4.04 -12.41
CA LEU A 86 -19.23 -3.95 -12.26
C LEU A 86 -19.95 -3.82 -13.61
N GLY A 87 -19.40 -3.02 -14.54
CA GLY A 87 -19.92 -2.89 -15.89
C GLY A 87 -19.91 -4.21 -16.67
N ILE A 88 -18.81 -4.96 -16.58
CA ILE A 88 -18.70 -6.29 -17.20
C ILE A 88 -19.71 -7.26 -16.56
N LEU A 89 -19.86 -7.24 -15.23
CA LEU A 89 -20.85 -8.04 -14.53
C LEU A 89 -22.27 -7.69 -14.96
N ALA A 90 -22.61 -6.41 -15.08
CA ALA A 90 -23.91 -5.94 -15.55
C ALA A 90 -24.21 -6.48 -16.95
N MET A 91 -23.26 -6.37 -17.86
CA MET A 91 -23.43 -6.87 -19.24
C MET A 91 -23.53 -8.40 -19.30
N ALA A 92 -22.75 -9.11 -18.50
CA ALA A 92 -22.68 -10.58 -18.58
C ALA A 92 -23.82 -11.30 -17.86
N ALA A 93 -24.40 -10.70 -16.79
CA ALA A 93 -25.35 -11.38 -15.92
C ALA A 93 -26.68 -10.64 -15.69
N PHE A 94 -26.78 -9.37 -16.10
CA PHE A 94 -27.93 -8.51 -15.81
C PHE A 94 -28.40 -7.69 -17.00
N ASP A 95 -28.16 -8.15 -18.25
CA ASP A 95 -28.59 -7.51 -19.50
C ASP A 95 -28.20 -6.02 -19.59
N GLY A 96 -27.08 -5.65 -18.99
CA GLY A 96 -26.59 -4.28 -18.93
C GLY A 96 -27.14 -3.45 -17.76
N ASP A 97 -27.98 -3.99 -16.92
CA ASP A 97 -28.55 -3.29 -15.77
C ASP A 97 -27.51 -3.09 -14.66
N MET A 98 -26.89 -1.90 -14.65
CA MET A 98 -25.91 -1.50 -13.64
C MET A 98 -26.50 -1.37 -12.24
N ALA A 99 -27.80 -1.08 -12.12
CA ALA A 99 -28.45 -0.94 -10.81
C ALA A 99 -28.56 -2.31 -10.13
N ARG A 100 -29.08 -3.32 -10.84
CA ARG A 100 -29.15 -4.70 -10.33
C ARG A 100 -27.79 -5.29 -10.04
N ALA A 101 -26.81 -5.10 -10.92
CA ALA A 101 -25.43 -5.51 -10.66
C ALA A 101 -24.86 -4.83 -9.41
N GLY A 102 -25.18 -3.55 -9.21
CA GLY A 102 -24.79 -2.77 -8.03
C GLY A 102 -25.41 -3.28 -6.73
N GLU A 103 -26.65 -3.76 -6.76
CA GLU A 103 -27.33 -4.34 -5.59
C GLU A 103 -26.69 -5.66 -5.16
N VAL A 104 -26.32 -6.50 -6.11
CA VAL A 104 -25.58 -7.75 -5.81
C VAL A 104 -24.24 -7.45 -5.13
N VAL A 105 -23.57 -6.36 -5.54
CA VAL A 105 -22.28 -5.95 -4.97
C VAL A 105 -22.44 -5.05 -3.74
N GLY A 106 -23.44 -4.17 -3.65
CA GLY A 106 -23.62 -3.14 -2.62
C GLY A 106 -24.67 -3.46 -1.55
N GLY A 107 -25.57 -4.40 -1.83
CA GLY A 107 -26.79 -4.64 -1.04
C GLY A 107 -27.98 -3.80 -1.53
N PRO A 108 -29.14 -3.92 -0.85
CA PRO A 108 -30.38 -3.21 -1.22
C PRO A 108 -30.16 -1.70 -1.31
N ARG A 109 -30.84 -1.07 -2.25
CA ARG A 109 -30.85 0.39 -2.41
C ARG A 109 -32.08 0.97 -1.74
N VAL A 110 -31.89 2.12 -1.13
CA VAL A 110 -32.98 2.99 -0.65
C VAL A 110 -33.15 4.11 -1.67
N GLU A 111 -34.38 4.34 -2.11
CA GLU A 111 -34.67 5.43 -3.03
C GLU A 111 -34.46 6.79 -2.36
N ALA A 112 -33.91 7.73 -3.13
CA ALA A 112 -33.72 9.09 -2.62
C ALA A 112 -35.10 9.77 -2.45
N ASN A 113 -35.32 10.32 -1.25
CA ASN A 113 -36.53 11.07 -0.92
C ASN A 113 -36.16 12.16 0.08
N ASP A 114 -36.18 13.41 -0.34
CA ASP A 114 -35.73 14.56 0.44
C ASP A 114 -36.82 15.08 1.44
N ALA A 115 -38.01 14.47 1.48
CA ALA A 115 -39.02 14.86 2.43
C ALA A 115 -38.52 14.66 3.88
N PRO A 116 -38.77 15.61 4.79
CA PRO A 116 -38.28 15.53 6.16
C PRO A 116 -38.79 14.30 6.91
N MET A 117 -37.89 13.66 7.68
CA MET A 117 -38.20 12.53 8.53
C MET A 117 -37.29 12.52 9.77
N ALA A 118 -37.80 12.13 10.91
CA ALA A 118 -37.02 11.97 12.13
C ALA A 118 -36.07 10.75 12.00
N LEU A 119 -34.97 10.77 12.77
CA LEU A 119 -34.10 9.61 12.88
C LEU A 119 -34.82 8.45 13.57
N PRO A 120 -34.62 7.19 13.10
CA PRO A 120 -35.12 6.03 13.80
C PRO A 120 -34.35 5.81 15.10
N ASP A 121 -34.97 5.12 16.06
CA ASP A 121 -34.25 4.60 17.23
C ASP A 121 -33.29 3.49 16.77
N ILE A 122 -32.00 3.74 16.89
CA ILE A 122 -30.94 2.85 16.40
C ILE A 122 -30.61 1.76 17.42
N VAL A 123 -30.86 2.01 18.70
CA VAL A 123 -30.46 1.10 19.78
C VAL A 123 -31.14 -0.27 19.63
N PRO A 124 -32.47 -0.36 19.41
CA PRO A 124 -33.14 -1.64 19.21
C PRO A 124 -32.64 -2.41 17.98
N LEU A 125 -32.25 -1.68 16.90
CA LEU A 125 -31.72 -2.31 15.68
C LEU A 125 -30.37 -3.00 15.96
N VAL A 126 -29.50 -2.32 16.68
CA VAL A 126 -28.19 -2.86 17.05
C VAL A 126 -28.32 -4.00 18.07
N ASP A 127 -29.20 -3.85 19.05
CA ASP A 127 -29.37 -4.86 20.08
C ASP A 127 -30.04 -6.14 19.51
N GLY A 128 -30.98 -6.01 18.57
CA GLY A 128 -31.55 -7.13 17.83
C GLY A 128 -30.45 -7.89 17.06
N LEU A 129 -29.62 -7.18 16.30
CA LEU A 129 -28.52 -7.81 15.57
C LEU A 129 -27.50 -8.50 16.49
N LYS A 130 -27.20 -7.93 17.67
CA LYS A 130 -26.32 -8.56 18.65
C LYS A 130 -26.92 -9.81 19.28
N ALA A 131 -28.25 -9.84 19.46
CA ALA A 131 -28.95 -11.03 19.95
C ALA A 131 -28.88 -12.17 18.93
N ASP A 132 -29.01 -11.85 17.64
CA ASP A 132 -28.95 -12.83 16.56
C ASP A 132 -27.50 -13.29 16.27
N HIS A 133 -26.52 -12.42 16.53
CA HIS A 133 -25.08 -12.65 16.25
C HIS A 133 -24.22 -12.37 17.49
N PRO A 134 -24.30 -13.20 18.55
CA PRO A 134 -23.65 -12.90 19.84
C PRO A 134 -22.14 -12.82 19.79
N ASP A 135 -21.49 -13.52 18.85
CA ASP A 135 -20.02 -13.52 18.68
C ASP A 135 -19.51 -12.38 17.80
N ALA A 136 -20.41 -11.67 17.13
CA ALA A 136 -20.04 -10.58 16.24
C ALA A 136 -19.94 -9.24 16.98
N LYS A 137 -19.03 -8.40 16.51
CA LYS A 137 -18.85 -7.02 16.99
C LYS A 137 -19.34 -6.02 15.96
N VAL A 138 -20.01 -4.96 16.44
CA VAL A 138 -20.35 -3.84 15.56
C VAL A 138 -19.06 -3.14 15.13
N ALA A 139 -18.70 -3.30 13.86
CA ALA A 139 -17.51 -2.70 13.26
C ALA A 139 -17.78 -1.28 12.76
N ARG A 140 -19.02 -1.06 12.29
CA ARG A 140 -19.44 0.26 11.77
C ARG A 140 -20.95 0.41 11.93
N LEU A 141 -21.34 1.63 12.27
CA LEU A 141 -22.70 2.13 12.16
C LEU A 141 -22.66 3.34 11.21
N GLY A 142 -23.54 3.37 10.23
CA GLY A 142 -23.65 4.48 9.29
C GLY A 142 -25.08 4.85 9.04
N ILE A 143 -25.36 6.15 8.96
CA ILE A 143 -26.67 6.67 8.57
C ILE A 143 -26.44 7.52 7.32
N ARG A 144 -27.25 7.31 6.31
CA ARG A 144 -27.20 8.05 5.06
C ARG A 144 -28.47 8.89 4.90
N SER A 145 -28.38 10.00 4.16
CA SER A 145 -29.49 10.92 3.89
C SER A 145 -30.24 11.34 5.17
N VAL A 146 -29.50 11.62 6.22
CA VAL A 146 -30.00 11.94 7.57
C VAL A 146 -31.08 13.03 7.53
N GLY A 147 -32.19 12.82 8.23
CA GLY A 147 -33.29 13.77 8.34
C GLY A 147 -34.27 13.76 7.17
N THR A 148 -34.18 12.80 6.26
CA THR A 148 -35.05 12.66 5.09
C THR A 148 -35.69 11.29 5.02
N LYS A 149 -36.82 11.16 4.29
CA LYS A 149 -37.47 9.86 4.04
C LYS A 149 -36.59 8.87 3.26
N GLY A 150 -35.58 9.35 2.52
CA GLY A 150 -34.56 8.54 1.88
C GLY A 150 -33.43 8.13 2.80
N GLN A 151 -33.53 8.38 4.11
CA GLN A 151 -32.50 7.94 5.06
C GLN A 151 -32.51 6.42 5.24
N TRP A 152 -31.33 5.87 5.54
CA TRP A 152 -31.20 4.45 5.84
C TRP A 152 -30.03 4.23 6.81
N VAL A 153 -30.16 3.16 7.57
CA VAL A 153 -29.17 2.75 8.58
C VAL A 153 -28.43 1.53 8.08
N GLN A 154 -27.10 1.59 8.17
CA GLN A 154 -26.22 0.46 7.89
C GLN A 154 -25.52 0.05 9.18
N VAL A 155 -25.61 -1.23 9.50
CA VAL A 155 -24.84 -1.85 10.58
C VAL A 155 -23.92 -2.90 9.97
N ASP A 156 -22.62 -2.73 10.13
CA ASP A 156 -21.63 -3.72 9.70
C ASP A 156 -21.17 -4.51 10.93
N LEU A 157 -21.37 -5.82 10.92
CA LEU A 157 -20.91 -6.76 11.95
C LEU A 157 -19.64 -7.47 11.50
N ALA A 158 -18.66 -7.61 12.37
CA ALA A 158 -17.41 -8.31 12.12
C ALA A 158 -17.30 -9.52 13.06
N THR A 159 -16.98 -10.67 12.49
CA THR A 159 -16.58 -11.87 13.22
C THR A 159 -15.03 -11.95 13.18
N ALA A 160 -14.41 -12.24 14.31
CA ALA A 160 -12.96 -12.08 14.50
C ALA A 160 -12.09 -12.99 13.61
N ASP A 161 -12.63 -14.15 13.21
CA ASP A 161 -11.88 -15.21 12.52
C ASP A 161 -12.15 -15.26 11.00
N ASP A 162 -13.03 -14.40 10.49
CA ASP A 162 -13.39 -14.40 9.08
C ASP A 162 -12.41 -13.61 8.23
N LEU A 163 -12.08 -14.14 7.06
CA LEU A 163 -11.32 -13.43 6.04
C LEU A 163 -12.14 -12.33 5.34
N THR A 164 -13.43 -12.23 5.65
CA THR A 164 -14.34 -11.22 5.13
C THR A 164 -14.39 -10.00 6.04
N VAL A 165 -14.65 -8.82 5.48
CA VAL A 165 -14.55 -7.57 6.26
C VAL A 165 -15.64 -7.50 7.32
N THR A 166 -16.87 -7.63 6.90
CA THR A 166 -18.06 -7.47 7.73
C THR A 166 -19.30 -7.95 7.00
N ASP A 167 -20.25 -8.45 7.72
CA ASP A 167 -21.62 -8.64 7.23
C ASP A 167 -22.40 -7.36 7.41
N ARG A 168 -23.06 -6.92 6.35
CA ARG A 168 -23.76 -5.66 6.32
C ARG A 168 -25.26 -5.85 6.42
N TYR A 169 -25.88 -5.17 7.34
CA TYR A 169 -27.32 -5.15 7.55
C TYR A 169 -27.85 -3.76 7.23
N ILE A 170 -28.91 -3.69 6.44
CA ILE A 170 -29.48 -2.44 5.94
C ILE A 170 -30.92 -2.32 6.42
N PHE A 171 -31.23 -1.18 7.01
CA PHE A 171 -32.56 -0.80 7.48
C PHE A 171 -32.98 0.51 6.81
N ASP A 172 -34.25 0.67 6.53
CA ASP A 172 -34.80 1.91 5.99
C ASP A 172 -34.84 3.05 7.04
N GLY A 173 -35.40 4.18 6.65
CA GLY A 173 -35.54 5.36 7.53
C GLY A 173 -36.47 5.16 8.71
N GLU A 174 -37.34 4.17 8.68
CA GLU A 174 -38.27 3.80 9.77
C GLU A 174 -37.69 2.71 10.67
N GLY A 175 -36.55 2.12 10.30
CA GLY A 175 -35.90 1.04 11.01
C GLY A 175 -36.36 -0.35 10.57
N ALA A 176 -37.12 -0.47 9.47
CA ALA A 176 -37.49 -1.76 8.92
C ALA A 176 -36.30 -2.39 8.21
N TYR A 177 -36.11 -3.69 8.44
CA TYR A 177 -35.01 -4.45 7.81
C TYR A 177 -35.24 -4.61 6.30
N LEU A 178 -34.32 -4.14 5.48
CA LEU A 178 -34.38 -4.22 4.02
C LEU A 178 -33.62 -5.42 3.46
N GLY A 179 -32.61 -5.88 4.16
CA GLY A 179 -31.78 -7.00 3.73
C GLY A 179 -30.40 -6.96 4.33
N SER A 180 -29.71 -8.08 4.21
CA SER A 180 -28.30 -8.19 4.58
C SER A 180 -27.46 -8.53 3.37
N ARG A 181 -26.20 -8.23 3.52
CA ARG A 181 -25.17 -8.74 2.67
C ARG A 181 -24.21 -9.53 3.53
N GLY A 182 -24.41 -10.85 3.55
CA GLY A 182 -23.51 -11.79 4.18
C GLY A 182 -22.30 -12.04 3.30
N PHE A 183 -21.12 -11.68 3.80
CA PHE A 183 -19.87 -12.06 3.17
C PHE A 183 -19.30 -13.32 3.81
N SER A 184 -19.59 -13.57 5.08
CA SER A 184 -19.10 -14.71 5.83
C SER A 184 -19.86 -16.00 5.49
N ASP A 185 -21.19 -15.93 5.40
CA ASP A 185 -22.12 -17.05 5.16
C ASP A 185 -22.80 -17.02 3.78
N GLY A 186 -22.46 -16.03 2.96
CA GLY A 186 -23.00 -15.83 1.63
C GLY A 186 -22.49 -16.84 0.58
N SER A 187 -22.90 -16.66 -0.66
CA SER A 187 -22.38 -17.44 -1.78
C SER A 187 -20.86 -17.31 -1.90
N LEU A 188 -20.20 -18.26 -2.56
CA LEU A 188 -18.76 -18.20 -2.82
C LEU A 188 -18.35 -16.86 -3.49
N GLY A 189 -19.17 -16.33 -4.40
CA GLY A 189 -18.93 -15.02 -5.03
C GLY A 189 -18.93 -13.88 -4.00
N ASN A 190 -19.87 -13.88 -3.06
CA ASN A 190 -19.93 -12.90 -1.98
C ASN A 190 -18.70 -13.00 -1.07
N GLN A 191 -18.30 -14.21 -0.69
CA GLN A 191 -17.10 -14.45 0.12
C GLN A 191 -15.83 -13.95 -0.57
N VAL A 192 -15.65 -14.23 -1.87
CA VAL A 192 -14.52 -13.73 -2.67
C VAL A 192 -14.51 -12.21 -2.74
N ILE A 193 -15.66 -11.58 -3.00
CA ILE A 193 -15.75 -10.10 -3.02
C ILE A 193 -15.46 -9.52 -1.62
N GLY A 194 -15.99 -10.14 -0.57
CA GLY A 194 -15.74 -9.72 0.81
C GLY A 194 -14.28 -9.82 1.23
N ALA A 195 -13.55 -10.81 0.71
CA ALA A 195 -12.15 -11.03 1.02
C ALA A 195 -11.17 -10.08 0.30
N LEU A 196 -11.60 -9.39 -0.78
CA LEU A 196 -10.71 -8.51 -1.56
C LEU A 196 -10.08 -7.40 -0.70
N GLY A 197 -10.87 -6.72 0.10
CA GLY A 197 -10.39 -5.66 1.00
C GLY A 197 -9.41 -6.19 2.05
N PRO A 198 -9.80 -7.16 2.89
CA PRO A 198 -8.91 -7.75 3.88
C PRO A 198 -7.60 -8.26 3.31
N LEU A 199 -7.64 -8.97 2.18
CA LEU A 199 -6.45 -9.46 1.49
C LEU A 199 -5.58 -8.33 0.92
N HIS A 200 -6.19 -7.22 0.48
CA HIS A 200 -5.41 -6.10 -0.03
C HIS A 200 -4.74 -5.30 1.09
N PHE A 201 -5.46 -5.06 2.19
CA PHE A 201 -5.01 -4.20 3.28
C PHE A 201 -4.38 -4.95 4.46
N GLY A 202 -4.39 -6.27 4.46
CA GLY A 202 -3.97 -7.09 5.60
C GLY A 202 -4.85 -6.88 6.82
N TRP A 203 -6.17 -6.77 6.65
CA TRP A 203 -7.14 -6.58 7.73
C TRP A 203 -7.84 -7.89 8.08
N TRP A 204 -7.07 -8.89 8.46
CA TRP A 204 -7.58 -10.20 8.85
C TRP A 204 -6.76 -10.80 9.98
N GLY A 205 -7.37 -11.80 10.65
CA GLY A 205 -6.82 -12.42 11.83
C GLY A 205 -7.13 -11.64 13.12
N ALA A 206 -7.02 -12.33 14.25
CA ALA A 206 -7.26 -11.78 15.58
C ALA A 206 -6.03 -11.87 16.48
N GLY A 207 -5.95 -11.03 17.51
CA GLY A 207 -4.91 -11.06 18.52
C GLY A 207 -3.48 -10.99 17.91
N VAL A 208 -2.64 -11.93 18.30
CA VAL A 208 -1.24 -12.03 17.83
C VAL A 208 -1.16 -12.26 16.32
N TRP A 209 -2.11 -13.00 15.75
CA TRP A 209 -2.15 -13.28 14.31
C TRP A 209 -2.36 -12.00 13.48
N ALA A 210 -3.22 -11.10 13.93
CA ALA A 210 -3.39 -9.79 13.27
C ALA A 210 -2.07 -9.01 13.23
N GLY A 211 -1.28 -9.06 14.33
CA GLY A 211 0.05 -8.46 14.39
C GLY A 211 1.04 -9.07 13.41
N LEU A 212 1.05 -10.41 13.30
CA LEU A 212 1.91 -11.12 12.35
C LEU A 212 1.53 -10.83 10.89
N VAL A 213 0.23 -10.76 10.59
CA VAL A 213 -0.26 -10.35 9.27
C VAL A 213 0.22 -8.95 8.94
N LYS A 214 0.05 -7.98 9.82
CA LYS A 214 0.53 -6.60 9.63
C LYS A 214 2.03 -6.54 9.41
N ALA A 215 2.82 -7.23 10.23
CA ALA A 215 4.28 -7.30 10.09
C ALA A 215 4.68 -7.90 8.73
N SER A 216 3.99 -8.97 8.30
CA SER A 216 4.22 -9.61 7.00
C SER A 216 3.92 -8.65 5.84
N TYR A 217 2.82 -7.89 5.91
CA TYR A 217 2.47 -6.90 4.89
C TYR A 217 3.49 -5.76 4.82
N VAL A 218 4.00 -5.29 5.96
CA VAL A 218 5.07 -4.28 5.99
C VAL A 218 6.35 -4.82 5.34
N LEU A 219 6.79 -6.02 5.72
CA LEU A 219 8.02 -6.61 5.20
C LEU A 219 7.91 -6.93 3.70
N LEU A 220 6.80 -7.55 3.27
CA LEU A 220 6.60 -7.93 1.87
C LEU A 220 6.29 -6.71 0.98
N GLY A 221 5.61 -5.69 1.50
CA GLY A 221 5.42 -4.41 0.82
C GLY A 221 6.76 -3.67 0.63
N PHE A 222 7.62 -3.68 1.63
CA PHE A 222 8.98 -3.16 1.49
C PHE A 222 9.78 -3.98 0.46
N ALA A 223 9.69 -5.32 0.50
CA ALA A 223 10.32 -6.18 -0.49
C ALA A 223 9.83 -5.86 -1.92
N LEU A 224 8.53 -5.63 -2.11
CA LEU A 224 7.96 -5.23 -3.40
C LEU A 224 8.53 -3.89 -3.90
N THR A 225 8.74 -2.93 -3.01
CA THR A 225 9.40 -1.65 -3.34
C THR A 225 10.85 -1.87 -3.80
N VAL A 226 11.59 -2.74 -3.09
CA VAL A 226 12.96 -3.13 -3.48
C VAL A 226 12.98 -3.86 -4.83
N ILE A 227 12.06 -4.78 -5.07
CA ILE A 227 11.94 -5.51 -6.34
C ILE A 227 11.68 -4.54 -7.49
N THR A 228 10.72 -3.63 -7.35
CA THR A 228 10.37 -2.65 -8.38
C THR A 228 11.55 -1.73 -8.68
N SER A 229 12.22 -1.21 -7.65
CA SER A 229 13.36 -0.31 -7.81
C SER A 229 14.59 -1.02 -8.42
N SER A 230 14.88 -2.23 -7.99
CA SER A 230 16.01 -3.02 -8.50
C SER A 230 15.78 -3.52 -9.92
N GLY A 231 14.55 -3.83 -10.32
CA GLY A 231 14.21 -4.23 -11.68
C GLY A 231 14.66 -3.20 -12.73
N VAL A 232 14.35 -1.91 -12.49
CA VAL A 232 14.80 -0.83 -13.38
C VAL A 232 16.32 -0.64 -13.30
N ALA A 233 16.92 -0.76 -12.12
CA ALA A 233 18.38 -0.66 -11.95
C ALA A 233 19.11 -1.77 -12.74
N ILE A 234 18.62 -3.01 -12.69
CA ILE A 234 19.14 -4.14 -13.47
C ILE A 234 19.00 -3.87 -14.98
N TRP A 235 17.87 -3.32 -15.42
CA TRP A 235 17.67 -2.95 -16.83
C TRP A 235 18.68 -1.89 -17.28
N ILE A 236 18.89 -0.83 -16.50
CA ILE A 236 19.88 0.22 -16.76
C ILE A 236 21.30 -0.38 -16.85
N ALA A 237 21.67 -1.24 -15.89
CA ALA A 237 22.96 -1.92 -15.87
C ALA A 237 23.16 -2.83 -17.10
N ARG A 238 22.12 -3.55 -17.55
CA ARG A 238 22.13 -4.33 -18.79
C ARG A 238 22.36 -3.47 -20.02
N ARG A 239 21.71 -2.31 -20.12
CA ARG A 239 21.89 -1.36 -21.23
C ARG A 239 23.32 -0.88 -21.29
N LYS A 240 23.89 -0.50 -20.14
CA LYS A 240 25.29 -0.07 -20.02
C LYS A 240 26.27 -1.17 -20.43
N ALA A 241 26.06 -2.40 -19.97
CA ALA A 241 26.91 -3.55 -20.34
C ALA A 241 26.86 -3.89 -21.84
N LYS A 242 25.77 -3.55 -22.53
CA LYS A 242 25.64 -3.72 -24.01
C LYS A 242 26.14 -2.52 -24.81
N GLY A 243 26.88 -1.57 -24.20
CA GLY A 243 27.36 -0.36 -24.87
C GLY A 243 26.27 0.64 -25.28
N LYS A 244 25.06 0.52 -24.72
CA LYS A 244 23.89 1.40 -24.97
C LYS A 244 23.44 2.10 -23.69
N PRO A 245 24.28 2.94 -23.04
CA PRO A 245 23.96 3.59 -21.79
C PRO A 245 22.77 4.54 -21.94
N VAL A 246 22.02 4.71 -20.85
CA VAL A 246 20.85 5.59 -20.78
C VAL A 246 20.97 6.55 -19.59
N PRO A 247 21.92 7.50 -19.63
CA PRO A 247 22.26 8.32 -18.47
C PRO A 247 21.10 9.18 -17.98
N GLY A 248 20.22 9.66 -18.86
CA GLY A 248 19.02 10.39 -18.47
C GLY A 248 18.07 9.54 -17.63
N TRP A 249 17.81 8.29 -18.03
CA TRP A 249 17.00 7.34 -17.27
C TRP A 249 17.66 6.96 -15.93
N GLU A 250 18.98 6.78 -15.90
CA GLU A 250 19.72 6.48 -14.68
C GLU A 250 19.55 7.62 -13.65
N LYS A 251 19.68 8.87 -14.07
CA LYS A 251 19.46 10.04 -13.21
C LYS A 251 18.00 10.19 -12.77
N ALA A 252 17.07 10.06 -13.70
CA ALA A 252 15.64 10.15 -13.41
C ALA A 252 15.21 9.07 -12.41
N TRP A 253 15.66 7.83 -12.62
CA TRP A 253 15.34 6.73 -11.70
C TRP A 253 15.96 6.94 -10.32
N THR A 254 17.19 7.43 -10.27
CA THR A 254 17.87 7.79 -9.01
C THR A 254 17.08 8.86 -8.24
N GLY A 255 16.62 9.91 -8.92
CA GLY A 255 15.77 10.96 -8.35
C GLY A 255 14.42 10.40 -7.85
N ALA A 256 13.78 9.54 -8.66
CA ALA A 256 12.51 8.92 -8.30
C ALA A 256 12.63 8.05 -7.05
N VAL A 257 13.63 7.18 -6.96
CA VAL A 257 13.78 6.25 -5.83
C VAL A 257 14.23 6.95 -4.56
N TRP A 258 15.26 7.79 -4.63
CA TRP A 258 15.87 8.38 -3.44
C TRP A 258 15.29 9.75 -3.06
N GLY A 259 14.50 10.37 -3.94
CA GLY A 259 13.75 11.57 -3.64
C GLY A 259 12.52 11.31 -2.76
N GLN A 260 11.93 10.10 -2.83
CA GLN A 260 10.73 9.75 -2.07
C GLN A 260 10.93 9.84 -0.54
N PRO A 261 11.95 9.21 0.07
CA PRO A 261 12.16 9.33 1.51
C PRO A 261 12.35 10.79 1.95
N LEU A 262 13.05 11.60 1.14
CA LEU A 262 13.25 13.01 1.42
C LEU A 262 11.93 13.80 1.38
N ALA A 263 11.10 13.55 0.37
CA ALA A 263 9.82 14.22 0.24
C ALA A 263 8.86 13.86 1.39
N TYR A 264 8.77 12.57 1.78
CA TYR A 264 7.97 12.16 2.92
C TYR A 264 8.47 12.76 4.24
N ALA A 265 9.79 12.77 4.46
CA ALA A 265 10.36 13.39 5.65
C ALA A 265 10.09 14.90 5.69
N GLY A 266 10.15 15.59 4.55
CA GLY A 266 9.83 17.01 4.45
C GLY A 266 8.38 17.33 4.77
N VAL A 267 7.43 16.52 4.28
CA VAL A 267 6.00 16.67 4.64
C VAL A 267 5.77 16.39 6.12
N ALA A 268 6.40 15.35 6.67
CA ALA A 268 6.30 15.02 8.09
C ALA A 268 6.84 16.16 8.97
N LEU A 269 7.96 16.78 8.59
CA LEU A 269 8.51 17.95 9.29
C LEU A 269 7.54 19.14 9.26
N ALA A 270 6.95 19.41 8.11
CA ALA A 270 5.96 20.50 7.99
C ALA A 270 4.74 20.26 8.88
N ALA A 271 4.23 19.04 8.91
CA ALA A 271 3.10 18.66 9.76
C ALA A 271 3.45 18.77 11.26
N LEU A 272 4.59 18.25 11.67
CA LEU A 272 5.06 18.34 13.07
C LEU A 272 5.37 19.78 13.52
N ALA A 273 5.79 20.63 12.58
CA ALA A 273 5.99 22.07 12.84
C ALA A 273 4.67 22.87 12.87
N GLY A 274 3.51 22.23 12.69
CA GLY A 274 2.21 22.89 12.66
C GLY A 274 2.00 23.77 11.42
N LEU A 275 2.73 23.56 10.35
CA LEU A 275 2.58 24.33 9.12
C LEU A 275 1.31 23.89 8.37
N HIS A 276 0.37 24.80 8.20
CA HIS A 276 -0.87 24.56 7.45
C HIS A 276 -0.63 24.74 5.93
N VAL A 277 0.10 23.79 5.34
CA VAL A 277 0.37 23.75 3.89
C VAL A 277 -0.37 22.57 3.27
N PRO A 278 -0.82 22.67 2.00
CA PRO A 278 -1.39 21.52 1.30
C PRO A 278 -0.34 20.42 1.16
N GLU A 279 -0.47 19.35 1.97
CA GLU A 279 0.52 18.28 2.11
C GLU A 279 0.89 17.63 0.76
N VAL A 280 -0.11 17.44 -0.10
CA VAL A 280 0.10 16.86 -1.44
C VAL A 280 0.91 17.79 -2.33
N ALA A 281 0.59 19.07 -2.34
CA ALA A 281 1.33 20.05 -3.12
C ALA A 281 2.77 20.15 -2.63
N LEU A 282 2.99 20.16 -1.32
CA LEU A 282 4.33 20.13 -0.74
C LEU A 282 5.08 18.85 -1.13
N TYR A 283 4.45 17.69 -1.03
CA TYR A 283 5.04 16.42 -1.45
C TYR A 283 5.48 16.44 -2.92
N LEU A 284 4.59 16.86 -3.83
CA LEU A 284 4.90 16.95 -5.26
C LEU A 284 6.02 17.95 -5.54
N LEU A 285 6.02 19.08 -4.85
CA LEU A 285 7.08 20.08 -4.95
C LEU A 285 8.44 19.50 -4.50
N LEU A 286 8.48 18.80 -3.36
CA LEU A 286 9.69 18.16 -2.86
C LEU A 286 10.17 17.03 -3.78
N CYS A 287 9.26 16.25 -4.35
CA CYS A 287 9.59 15.26 -5.38
C CYS A 287 10.22 15.95 -6.60
N ALA A 288 9.62 17.02 -7.11
CA ALA A 288 10.15 17.78 -8.24
C ALA A 288 11.53 18.38 -7.90
N ALA A 289 11.68 18.96 -6.71
CA ALA A 289 12.95 19.51 -6.24
C ALA A 289 14.08 18.48 -6.16
N ALA A 290 13.76 17.22 -5.83
CA ALA A 290 14.73 16.12 -5.79
C ALA A 290 15.32 15.80 -7.19
N PHE A 291 14.65 16.18 -8.28
CA PHE A 291 15.18 16.02 -9.64
C PHE A 291 16.08 17.18 -10.08
N VAL A 292 16.02 18.34 -9.45
CA VAL A 292 16.83 19.51 -9.86
C VAL A 292 18.32 19.18 -9.89
N PRO A 293 18.95 18.56 -8.88
CA PRO A 293 20.35 18.22 -8.92
C PRO A 293 20.73 17.25 -10.05
N ALA A 294 19.76 16.46 -10.58
CA ALA A 294 20.02 15.50 -11.66
C ALA A 294 20.51 16.19 -12.94
N PHE A 295 20.20 17.46 -13.14
CA PHE A 295 20.69 18.22 -14.30
C PHE A 295 22.18 18.55 -14.19
N PHE A 296 22.71 18.66 -12.98
CA PHE A 296 24.06 19.19 -12.72
C PHE A 296 25.07 18.12 -12.29
N VAL A 297 24.60 16.99 -11.71
CA VAL A 297 25.51 15.98 -11.15
C VAL A 297 25.29 14.60 -11.75
N PRO A 298 26.31 13.71 -11.71
CA PRO A 298 26.15 12.31 -12.08
C PRO A 298 25.18 11.56 -11.16
N ALA A 299 24.54 10.48 -11.66
CA ALA A 299 23.57 9.69 -10.92
C ALA A 299 24.11 9.16 -9.57
N LEU A 300 25.40 8.78 -9.50
CA LEU A 300 26.01 8.31 -8.26
C LEU A 300 26.10 9.42 -7.21
N THR A 301 26.48 10.62 -7.60
CA THR A 301 26.54 11.80 -6.71
C THR A 301 25.13 12.17 -6.26
N LEU A 302 24.16 12.20 -7.18
CA LEU A 302 22.75 12.43 -6.89
C LEU A 302 22.23 11.42 -5.85
N SER A 303 22.50 10.13 -6.04
CA SER A 303 22.12 9.08 -5.09
C SER A 303 22.66 9.33 -3.69
N ARG A 304 23.93 9.75 -3.58
CA ARG A 304 24.58 10.06 -2.29
C ARG A 304 23.92 11.28 -1.63
N MET A 305 23.76 12.35 -2.38
CA MET A 305 23.15 13.59 -1.88
C MET A 305 21.74 13.34 -1.33
N LEU A 306 20.90 12.65 -2.10
CA LEU A 306 19.53 12.37 -1.69
C LEU A 306 19.46 11.44 -0.48
N ARG A 307 20.31 10.40 -0.39
CA ARG A 307 20.33 9.51 0.79
C ARG A 307 20.79 10.24 2.05
N ILE A 308 21.84 11.06 1.96
CA ILE A 308 22.29 11.85 3.11
C ILE A 308 21.22 12.85 3.53
N ALA A 309 20.64 13.59 2.57
CA ALA A 309 19.56 14.54 2.83
C ALA A 309 18.36 13.85 3.49
N SER A 310 17.98 12.66 3.00
CA SER A 310 16.89 11.86 3.60
C SER A 310 17.24 11.40 5.02
N ALA A 311 18.47 10.94 5.26
CA ALA A 311 18.91 10.53 6.59
C ALA A 311 18.85 11.70 7.58
N VAL A 312 19.35 12.87 7.19
CA VAL A 312 19.28 14.07 8.02
C VAL A 312 17.83 14.49 8.26
N ALA A 313 16.99 14.52 7.22
CA ALA A 313 15.59 14.89 7.36
C ALA A 313 14.82 13.92 8.29
N ILE A 314 15.07 12.61 8.20
CA ILE A 314 14.46 11.61 9.08
C ILE A 314 14.91 11.82 10.53
N VAL A 315 16.19 12.08 10.78
CA VAL A 315 16.68 12.40 12.15
C VAL A 315 15.99 13.66 12.67
N LEU A 316 15.82 14.68 11.84
CA LEU A 316 15.09 15.90 12.23
C LEU A 316 13.61 15.60 12.55
N VAL A 317 12.94 14.75 11.75
CA VAL A 317 11.56 14.29 12.05
C VAL A 317 11.51 13.70 13.46
N VAL A 318 12.40 12.77 13.78
CA VAL A 318 12.43 12.15 15.11
C VAL A 318 12.76 13.17 16.20
N ALA A 319 13.71 14.07 15.97
CA ALA A 319 14.10 15.10 16.94
C ALA A 319 12.91 16.05 17.24
N VAL A 320 12.20 16.52 16.21
CA VAL A 320 11.02 17.38 16.39
C VAL A 320 9.90 16.60 17.08
N HIS A 321 9.62 15.36 16.66
CA HIS A 321 8.60 14.53 17.28
C HIS A 321 8.88 14.32 18.79
N VAL A 322 10.12 14.00 19.15
CA VAL A 322 10.54 13.84 20.55
C VAL A 322 10.45 15.17 21.30
N GLY A 323 10.81 16.28 20.66
CA GLY A 323 10.68 17.62 21.25
C GLY A 323 9.23 18.02 21.58
N VAL A 324 8.28 17.60 20.74
CA VAL A 324 6.85 17.91 20.92
C VAL A 324 6.16 16.93 21.87
N HIS A 325 6.46 15.63 21.79
CA HIS A 325 5.71 14.57 22.47
C HIS A 325 6.50 13.89 23.61
N GLY A 326 7.76 14.27 23.80
CA GLY A 326 8.65 13.65 24.78
C GLY A 326 9.33 12.38 24.23
N LEU A 327 10.38 11.95 24.96
CA LEU A 327 11.18 10.78 24.58
C LEU A 327 10.39 9.46 24.70
N PHE A 328 9.49 9.38 25.69
CA PHE A 328 8.65 8.23 25.97
C PHE A 328 7.18 8.68 25.99
N PRO A 329 6.55 8.92 24.81
CA PRO A 329 5.14 9.20 24.77
C PRO A 329 4.35 7.98 25.31
N ALA A 330 3.13 8.24 25.79
CA ALA A 330 2.25 7.19 26.34
C ALA A 330 1.96 6.05 25.34
N ASP A 331 2.07 6.35 24.04
CA ASP A 331 1.94 5.37 22.96
C ASP A 331 3.30 4.72 22.65
N GLY A 332 3.49 3.48 23.11
CA GLY A 332 4.69 2.68 22.82
C GLY A 332 4.93 2.45 21.31
N MET A 333 3.90 2.55 20.47
CA MET A 333 4.03 2.47 19.01
C MET A 333 4.82 3.66 18.45
N ALA A 334 4.65 4.84 19.01
CA ALA A 334 5.40 6.03 18.60
C ALA A 334 6.91 5.87 18.90
N VAL A 335 7.28 5.29 20.02
CA VAL A 335 8.68 4.96 20.33
C VAL A 335 9.25 3.96 19.33
N PHE A 336 8.51 2.91 19.04
CA PHE A 336 8.91 1.90 18.05
C PHE A 336 9.13 2.50 16.66
N ILE A 337 8.22 3.37 16.20
CA ILE A 337 8.35 4.07 14.92
C ILE A 337 9.59 4.97 14.90
N ASN A 338 9.85 5.73 15.98
CA ASN A 338 11.05 6.56 16.08
C ASN A 338 12.33 5.73 15.94
N LEU A 339 12.39 4.56 16.59
CA LEU A 339 13.53 3.65 16.47
C LEU A 339 13.71 3.11 15.05
N LEU A 340 12.61 2.72 14.39
CA LEU A 340 12.66 2.28 12.99
C LEU A 340 13.14 3.39 12.05
N LEU A 341 12.71 4.63 12.26
CA LEU A 341 13.14 5.78 11.50
C LEU A 341 14.64 6.06 11.69
N LEU A 342 15.15 6.00 12.92
CA LEU A 342 16.57 6.15 13.20
C LEU A 342 17.41 5.02 12.57
N LEU A 343 16.92 3.78 12.62
CA LEU A 343 17.53 2.66 11.91
C LEU A 343 17.59 2.90 10.40
N ALA A 344 16.49 3.35 9.81
CA ALA A 344 16.42 3.68 8.38
C ALA A 344 17.42 4.80 8.01
N ALA A 345 17.49 5.86 8.81
CA ALA A 345 18.46 6.94 8.62
C ALA A 345 19.92 6.41 8.69
N GLY A 346 20.22 5.56 9.66
CA GLY A 346 21.53 4.90 9.79
C GLY A 346 21.89 4.03 8.60
N LEU A 347 20.93 3.25 8.07
CA LEU A 347 21.13 2.42 6.88
C LEU A 347 21.35 3.28 5.62
N LEU A 348 20.62 4.38 5.46
CA LEU A 348 20.80 5.32 4.35
C LEU A 348 22.21 5.95 4.40
N ALA A 349 22.65 6.46 5.53
CA ALA A 349 23.96 7.04 5.72
C ALA A 349 25.11 6.01 5.56
N GLY A 350 24.97 4.83 6.17
CA GLY A 350 25.94 3.73 6.09
C GLY A 350 26.11 3.20 4.67
N SER A 351 25.05 3.16 3.88
CA SER A 351 25.12 2.76 2.47
C SER A 351 25.96 3.71 1.62
N VAL A 352 26.04 4.99 2.00
CA VAL A 352 26.93 5.98 1.35
C VAL A 352 28.39 5.76 1.79
N GLY A 353 28.63 5.48 3.05
CA GLY A 353 29.98 5.18 3.60
C GLY A 353 30.61 3.97 2.94
N ASN A 354 29.88 2.87 2.80
CA ASN A 354 30.34 1.65 2.12
C ASN A 354 30.67 1.92 0.63
N LEU A 355 29.89 2.78 -0.03
CA LEU A 355 30.13 3.17 -1.42
C LEU A 355 31.40 4.02 -1.57
N LEU A 356 31.71 4.89 -0.59
CA LEU A 356 32.94 5.69 -0.54
C LEU A 356 34.16 4.79 -0.28
N GLY A 357 34.04 3.83 0.64
CA GLY A 357 35.10 2.85 0.94
C GLY A 357 35.48 2.00 -0.27
N ALA A 358 34.48 1.53 -1.01
CA ALA A 358 34.70 0.74 -2.24
C ALA A 358 35.40 1.54 -3.37
N LEU A 359 35.14 2.87 -3.46
CA LEU A 359 35.76 3.73 -4.47
C LEU A 359 37.16 4.22 -4.08
N SER A 360 37.44 4.30 -2.77
CA SER A 360 38.78 4.70 -2.26
C SER A 360 39.77 3.55 -2.23
N GLY A 361 39.41 2.35 -2.72
CA GLY A 361 40.26 1.16 -2.69
C GLY A 361 40.51 0.59 -1.28
N ARG A 362 39.84 1.11 -0.25
CA ARG A 362 39.87 0.52 1.09
C ARG A 362 39.01 -0.73 1.10
N ARG A 363 39.65 -1.90 1.15
CA ARG A 363 38.95 -3.17 1.44
C ARG A 363 38.18 -3.05 2.75
N PRO A 364 36.94 -3.55 2.83
CA PRO A 364 36.25 -3.67 4.11
C PRO A 364 37.14 -4.47 5.08
N ALA A 365 37.34 -3.98 6.27
CA ALA A 365 38.05 -4.69 7.33
C ALA A 365 37.36 -6.04 7.56
N GLY A 366 38.04 -7.15 7.24
CA GLY A 366 37.54 -8.50 7.50
C GLY A 366 37.59 -9.49 6.31
N VAL A 367 38.15 -9.13 5.15
CA VAL A 367 38.41 -10.09 4.09
C VAL A 367 39.86 -10.52 4.12
N PRO A 368 40.19 -11.82 4.38
CA PRO A 368 41.57 -12.31 4.31
C PRO A 368 42.12 -12.13 2.90
N ALA A 369 43.39 -11.76 2.81
CA ALA A 369 44.12 -11.76 1.54
C ALA A 369 44.34 -13.22 1.10
N GLU A 370 43.79 -13.64 -0.05
CA GLU A 370 44.27 -14.75 -0.83
C GLU A 370 45.29 -14.24 -1.84
#